data_ef9b5a0d2a42e5bf1dfe8e5833469de6
#
_entry.id   ef9b5a0d2a42e5bf1dfe8e5833469de6
#
_cell.length_a   1.000
_cell.length_b   1.000
_cell.length_c   1.000
_cell.angle_alpha   90.00
_cell.angle_beta   90.00
_cell.angle_gamma   90.00
#
_symmetry.space_group_name_H-M   'P 1'
#
loop_
_entity.id
_entity.type
_entity.pdbx_description
1 polymer ?
#
loop_
_entity_poly.entity_id
_entity_poly.type
_entity_poly.pdbx_seq_one_letter_code
_entity_poly.pdbx_strand_id
1 'polypeptide(L)'
;MKLTATRRRRDQTSRDGDREPLHLKRSYLAVAGSVGEARLALSAFAEEVGARGEQLEAIRLATSEAVSNAVRFAYPAREGHVHVNAWVAAGELWVLVHDNGCGLHAGAESDGLGLGLALISQVSDGFSIVERSSGGTELRLRFDLSPA
;
A
#
# COMPACT_ATOMS: atom_id res chain seq x y z
N MET A 1 -61.64 -15.78 -12.06
CA MET A 1 -60.52 -15.87 -11.09
C MET A 1 -59.50 -14.82 -11.44
N LYS A 2 -59.42 -13.78 -10.65
CA LYS A 2 -58.41 -12.72 -10.83
C LYS A 2 -57.20 -13.08 -10.00
N LEU A 3 -56.09 -13.36 -10.63
CA LEU A 3 -54.78 -13.48 -10.01
C LEU A 3 -54.27 -12.06 -9.71
N THR A 4 -54.34 -11.67 -8.47
CA THR A 4 -53.65 -10.46 -7.99
C THR A 4 -52.18 -10.77 -7.84
N ALA A 5 -51.38 -10.31 -8.78
CA ALA A 5 -49.94 -10.31 -8.63
C ALA A 5 -49.57 -9.27 -7.58
N THR A 6 -49.28 -9.76 -6.39
CA THR A 6 -48.72 -8.94 -5.32
C THR A 6 -47.30 -8.59 -5.73
N ARG A 7 -47.14 -7.38 -6.26
CA ARG A 7 -45.81 -6.83 -6.51
C ARG A 7 -45.13 -6.65 -5.14
N ARG A 8 -44.29 -7.60 -4.78
CA ARG A 8 -43.38 -7.41 -3.64
C ARG A 8 -42.49 -6.23 -4.00
N ARG A 9 -42.72 -5.11 -3.34
CA ARG A 9 -41.74 -4.03 -3.27
C ARG A 9 -40.51 -4.67 -2.69
N ARG A 10 -39.47 -4.82 -3.52
CA ARG A 10 -38.13 -5.10 -3.00
C ARG A 10 -37.76 -3.91 -2.16
N ASP A 11 -37.70 -4.16 -0.88
CA ASP A 11 -37.17 -3.26 0.11
C ASP A 11 -35.73 -2.94 -0.30
N GLN A 12 -35.49 -1.73 -0.79
CA GLN A 12 -34.15 -1.25 -1.14
C GLN A 12 -33.44 -0.66 0.10
N THR A 13 -33.89 -1.04 1.27
CA THR A 13 -33.22 -0.68 2.52
C THR A 13 -32.18 -1.74 2.87
N SER A 14 -30.98 -1.38 2.78
CA SER A 14 -29.76 -2.04 3.26
C SER A 14 -28.87 -2.66 2.19
N ARG A 15 -28.06 -1.85 1.56
CA ARG A 15 -26.84 -2.29 0.92
C ARG A 15 -25.65 -1.35 1.19
N ASP A 16 -25.70 -0.60 2.27
CA ASP A 16 -24.53 0.16 2.73
C ASP A 16 -23.59 -0.69 3.62
N GLY A 17 -24.00 -1.90 3.94
CA GLY A 17 -23.21 -2.83 4.77
C GLY A 17 -22.35 -3.85 4.03
N ASP A 18 -22.53 -4.00 2.71
CA ASP A 18 -21.92 -5.07 1.91
C ASP A 18 -20.90 -4.59 0.87
N ARG A 19 -20.40 -3.37 1.01
CA ARG A 19 -19.24 -2.97 0.22
C ARG A 19 -18.01 -3.60 0.85
N GLU A 20 -17.38 -4.50 0.11
CA GLU A 20 -16.05 -4.96 0.47
C GLU A 20 -15.15 -3.74 0.71
N PRO A 21 -14.35 -3.75 1.78
CA PRO A 21 -13.44 -2.64 2.05
C PRO A 21 -12.54 -2.42 0.84
N LEU A 22 -12.36 -1.16 0.44
CA LEU A 22 -11.45 -0.78 -0.64
C LEU A 22 -10.05 -1.33 -0.32
N HIS A 23 -9.53 -2.07 -1.26
CA HIS A 23 -8.24 -2.71 -1.13
C HIS A 23 -7.47 -2.62 -2.44
N LEU A 24 -6.24 -2.17 -2.36
CA LEU A 24 -5.29 -2.21 -3.47
C LEU A 24 -4.34 -3.39 -3.26
N LYS A 25 -4.18 -4.21 -4.30
CA LYS A 25 -3.21 -5.30 -4.31
C LYS A 25 -2.53 -5.33 -5.67
N ARG A 26 -1.23 -5.10 -5.70
CA ARG A 26 -0.41 -5.07 -6.92
C ARG A 26 0.90 -5.80 -6.70
N SER A 27 1.39 -6.41 -7.77
CA SER A 27 2.71 -7.02 -7.83
C SER A 27 3.46 -6.47 -9.05
N TYR A 28 4.71 -6.12 -8.86
CA TYR A 28 5.56 -5.55 -9.88
C TYR A 28 6.88 -6.30 -9.95
N LEU A 29 7.48 -6.36 -11.13
CA LEU A 29 8.89 -6.73 -11.24
C LEU A 29 9.74 -5.73 -10.47
N ALA A 30 10.77 -6.20 -9.79
CA ALA A 30 11.72 -5.36 -9.05
C ALA A 30 12.69 -4.66 -10.01
N VAL A 31 12.17 -3.74 -10.81
CA VAL A 31 12.90 -2.94 -11.79
C VAL A 31 12.59 -1.46 -11.61
N ALA A 32 13.48 -0.60 -12.04
CA ALA A 32 13.38 0.85 -11.81
C ALA A 32 12.04 1.45 -12.29
N GLY A 33 11.51 1.01 -13.43
CA GLY A 33 10.23 1.49 -13.97
C GLY A 33 9.02 1.18 -13.08
N SER A 34 9.09 0.16 -12.25
CA SER A 34 8.01 -0.24 -11.34
C SER A 34 7.77 0.76 -10.21
N VAL A 35 8.77 1.56 -9.84
CA VAL A 35 8.62 2.61 -8.81
C VAL A 35 7.55 3.62 -9.20
N GLY A 36 7.60 4.13 -10.43
CA GLY A 36 6.61 5.07 -10.95
C GLY A 36 5.22 4.46 -11.10
N GLU A 37 5.13 3.21 -11.55
CA GLU A 37 3.86 2.49 -11.68
C GLU A 37 3.19 2.28 -10.31
N ALA A 38 3.95 1.85 -9.32
CA ALA A 38 3.45 1.66 -7.95
C ALA A 38 2.99 2.98 -7.34
N ARG A 39 3.76 4.05 -7.52
CA ARG A 39 3.38 5.39 -7.06
C ARG A 39 2.06 5.87 -7.66
N LEU A 40 1.87 5.69 -8.96
CA LEU A 40 0.62 6.07 -9.63
C LEU A 40 -0.58 5.28 -9.11
N ALA A 41 -0.46 3.97 -8.98
CA ALA A 41 -1.52 3.11 -8.49
C ALA A 41 -1.91 3.45 -7.05
N LEU A 42 -0.93 3.64 -6.17
CA LEU A 42 -1.20 3.98 -4.78
C LEU A 42 -1.71 5.40 -4.64
N SER A 43 -1.22 6.33 -5.43
CA SER A 43 -1.71 7.72 -5.46
C SER A 43 -3.19 7.78 -5.80
N ALA A 44 -3.62 7.07 -6.84
CA ALA A 44 -5.02 6.99 -7.23
C ALA A 44 -5.88 6.37 -6.12
N PHE A 45 -5.42 5.30 -5.50
CA PHE A 45 -6.10 4.67 -4.37
C PHE A 45 -6.19 5.62 -3.17
N ALA A 46 -5.11 6.31 -2.83
CA ALA A 46 -5.08 7.25 -1.72
C ALA A 46 -6.06 8.41 -1.92
N GLU A 47 -6.17 8.95 -3.13
CA GLU A 47 -7.17 9.97 -3.47
C GLU A 47 -8.59 9.43 -3.31
N GLU A 48 -8.85 8.23 -3.77
CA GLU A 48 -10.15 7.57 -3.68
C GLU A 48 -10.60 7.41 -2.22
N VAL A 49 -9.69 7.14 -1.30
CA VAL A 49 -9.98 6.98 0.13
C VAL A 49 -9.89 8.29 0.93
N GLY A 50 -9.63 9.41 0.29
CA GLY A 50 -9.75 10.74 0.89
C GLY A 50 -8.46 11.50 1.14
N ALA A 51 -7.30 10.98 0.79
CA ALA A 51 -6.04 11.71 0.92
C ALA A 51 -6.00 12.90 -0.05
N ARG A 52 -5.50 14.03 0.41
CA ARG A 52 -5.40 15.30 -0.33
C ARG A 52 -4.13 16.05 0.05
N GLY A 53 -3.71 16.96 -0.83
CA GLY A 53 -2.67 17.94 -0.54
C GLY A 53 -1.35 17.34 -0.07
N GLU A 54 -0.84 17.85 1.03
CA GLU A 54 0.44 17.42 1.62
C GLU A 54 0.46 15.96 2.03
N GLN A 55 -0.66 15.43 2.51
CA GLN A 55 -0.77 14.02 2.86
C GLN A 55 -0.63 13.13 1.62
N LEU A 56 -1.24 13.50 0.50
CA LEU A 56 -1.10 12.76 -0.75
C LEU A 56 0.35 12.76 -1.23
N GLU A 57 1.04 13.88 -1.12
CA GLU A 57 2.47 13.97 -1.45
C GLU A 57 3.32 13.11 -0.52
N ALA A 58 3.01 13.10 0.77
CA ALA A 58 3.69 12.24 1.75
C ALA A 58 3.52 10.75 1.41
N ILE A 59 2.31 10.33 1.03
CA ILE A 59 2.02 8.96 0.62
C ILE A 59 2.80 8.59 -0.64
N ARG A 60 2.82 9.48 -1.64
CA ARG A 60 3.60 9.28 -2.88
C ARG A 60 5.08 9.10 -2.59
N LEU A 61 5.63 9.96 -1.76
CA LEU A 61 7.04 9.95 -1.41
C LEU A 61 7.41 8.66 -0.66
N ALA A 62 6.67 8.34 0.39
CA ALA A 62 6.90 7.13 1.19
C ALA A 62 6.80 5.86 0.34
N THR A 63 5.81 5.77 -0.54
CA THR A 63 5.64 4.63 -1.45
C THR A 63 6.81 4.51 -2.42
N SER A 64 7.22 5.62 -3.02
CA SER A 64 8.36 5.64 -3.95
C SER A 64 9.64 5.16 -3.28
N GLU A 65 9.91 5.61 -2.06
CA GLU A 65 11.08 5.20 -1.29
C GLU A 65 11.00 3.72 -0.89
N ALA A 66 9.84 3.25 -0.44
CA ALA A 66 9.65 1.86 -0.04
C ALA A 66 9.83 0.88 -1.21
N VAL A 67 9.24 1.19 -2.36
CA VAL A 67 9.37 0.37 -3.57
C VAL A 67 10.79 0.46 -4.12
N SER A 68 11.39 1.64 -4.12
CA SER A 68 12.78 1.84 -4.56
C SER A 68 13.77 1.04 -3.73
N ASN A 69 13.58 0.96 -2.41
CA ASN A 69 14.40 0.14 -1.54
C ASN A 69 14.33 -1.35 -1.93
N ALA A 70 13.13 -1.87 -2.18
CA ALA A 70 12.97 -3.25 -2.62
C ALA A 70 13.63 -3.49 -3.98
N VAL A 71 13.45 -2.59 -4.93
CA VAL A 71 14.08 -2.66 -6.26
C VAL A 71 15.60 -2.68 -6.16
N ARG A 72 16.18 -1.84 -5.31
CA ARG A 72 17.64 -1.67 -5.22
C ARG A 72 18.33 -2.76 -4.40
N PHE A 73 17.68 -3.30 -3.37
CA PHE A 73 18.38 -4.08 -2.35
C PHE A 73 17.86 -5.52 -2.19
N ALA A 74 16.61 -5.82 -2.58
CA ALA A 74 16.03 -7.12 -2.30
C ALA A 74 16.63 -8.26 -3.12
N TYR A 75 16.99 -7.99 -4.38
CA TYR A 75 17.37 -9.01 -5.35
C TYR A 75 18.70 -8.69 -6.04
N PRO A 76 19.85 -8.75 -5.33
CA PRO A 76 21.14 -8.35 -5.90
C PRO A 76 21.66 -9.27 -7.01
N ALA A 77 21.19 -10.53 -7.06
CA ALA A 77 21.71 -11.55 -7.97
C ALA A 77 20.64 -12.28 -8.79
N ARG A 78 19.39 -11.86 -8.70
CA ARG A 78 18.27 -12.51 -9.41
C ARG A 78 17.12 -11.55 -9.66
N GLU A 79 16.22 -11.93 -10.53
CA GLU A 79 14.95 -11.24 -10.70
C GLU A 79 14.00 -11.55 -9.52
N GLY A 80 13.15 -10.61 -9.20
CA GLY A 80 12.15 -10.77 -8.16
C GLY A 80 11.01 -9.79 -8.31
N HIS A 81 10.08 -9.83 -7.38
CA HIS A 81 8.88 -9.01 -7.37
C HIS A 81 8.78 -8.18 -6.10
N VAL A 82 8.14 -7.04 -6.25
CA VAL A 82 7.72 -6.17 -5.15
C VAL A 82 6.20 -6.19 -5.10
N HIS A 83 5.64 -6.41 -3.92
CA HIS A 83 4.21 -6.46 -3.70
C HIS A 83 3.77 -5.24 -2.90
N VAL A 84 2.71 -4.58 -3.35
CA VAL A 84 2.11 -3.42 -2.69
C VAL A 84 0.67 -3.73 -2.36
N ASN A 85 0.33 -3.66 -1.09
CA ASN A 85 -1.02 -3.79 -0.59
C ASN A 85 -1.40 -2.53 0.18
N ALA A 86 -2.62 -2.06 0.00
CA ALA A 86 -3.14 -0.93 0.76
C ALA A 86 -4.62 -1.13 1.08
N TRP A 87 -5.03 -0.68 2.24
CA TRP A 87 -6.42 -0.70 2.69
C TRP A 87 -6.66 0.38 3.73
N VAL A 88 -7.93 0.63 4.01
CA VAL A 88 -8.32 1.56 5.07
C VAL A 88 -8.95 0.77 6.22
N ALA A 89 -8.52 1.06 7.42
CA ALA A 89 -9.10 0.52 8.64
C ALA A 89 -9.09 1.60 9.73
N ALA A 90 -10.22 1.79 10.40
CA ALA A 90 -10.38 2.74 11.50
C ALA A 90 -9.91 4.18 11.17
N GLY A 91 -10.19 4.66 9.94
CA GLY A 91 -9.80 6.00 9.49
C GLY A 91 -8.33 6.14 9.14
N GLU A 92 -7.61 5.04 9.01
CA GLU A 92 -6.19 5.00 8.66
C GLU A 92 -5.97 4.30 7.34
N LEU A 93 -5.08 4.84 6.52
CA LEU A 93 -4.56 4.17 5.34
C LEU A 93 -3.33 3.35 5.75
N TRP A 94 -3.41 2.07 5.50
CA TRP A 94 -2.31 1.14 5.67
C TRP A 94 -1.70 0.81 4.32
N VAL A 95 -0.39 0.85 4.24
CA VAL A 95 0.38 0.48 3.05
C VAL A 95 1.42 -0.54 3.44
N LEU A 96 1.41 -1.69 2.80
CA LEU A 96 2.44 -2.71 2.94
C LEU A 96 3.21 -2.83 1.63
N VAL A 97 4.52 -2.74 1.74
CA VAL A 97 5.43 -3.02 0.63
C VAL A 97 6.32 -4.17 1.04
N HIS A 98 6.22 -5.29 0.35
CA HIS A 98 7.03 -6.46 0.70
C HIS A 98 7.70 -7.09 -0.52
N ASP A 99 8.79 -7.78 -0.24
CA ASP A 99 9.55 -8.56 -1.19
C ASP A 99 9.86 -9.95 -0.62
N ASN A 100 10.34 -10.84 -1.47
CA ASN A 100 10.81 -12.18 -1.12
C ASN A 100 12.32 -12.30 -1.32
N GLY A 101 13.04 -11.19 -1.19
CA GLY A 101 14.46 -11.10 -1.42
C GLY A 101 15.31 -11.49 -0.21
N CYS A 102 16.48 -10.90 -0.14
CA CYS A 102 17.49 -11.26 0.87
C CYS A 102 17.29 -10.61 2.25
N GLY A 103 16.28 -9.75 2.39
CA GLY A 103 16.05 -9.00 3.62
C GLY A 103 16.97 -7.77 3.77
N LEU A 104 16.61 -6.89 4.71
CA LEU A 104 17.35 -5.64 4.92
C LEU A 104 18.74 -5.82 5.49
N HIS A 105 19.01 -6.87 6.25
CA HIS A 105 20.33 -7.10 6.83
C HIS A 105 21.43 -7.25 5.79
N ALA A 106 21.13 -7.88 4.66
CA ALA A 106 22.08 -8.02 3.58
C ALA A 106 22.39 -6.71 2.85
N GLY A 107 21.49 -5.71 2.96
CA GLY A 107 21.61 -4.39 2.36
C GLY A 107 21.91 -3.26 3.33
N ALA A 108 22.00 -3.53 4.63
CA ALA A 108 22.10 -2.50 5.69
C ALA A 108 23.35 -1.61 5.57
N GLU A 109 24.39 -2.08 4.94
CA GLU A 109 25.62 -1.32 4.66
C GLU A 109 25.60 -0.63 3.29
N SER A 110 24.51 -0.77 2.53
CA SER A 110 24.37 -0.15 1.22
C SER A 110 24.12 1.35 1.35
N ASP A 111 24.80 2.14 0.53
CA ASP A 111 24.62 3.57 0.45
C ASP A 111 23.19 3.95 0.11
N GLY A 112 22.57 4.81 0.92
CA GLY A 112 21.26 5.39 0.70
C GLY A 112 20.07 4.67 1.32
N LEU A 113 20.20 3.42 1.82
CA LEU A 113 19.09 2.70 2.45
C LEU A 113 18.59 3.44 3.70
N GLY A 114 19.50 3.89 4.57
CA GLY A 114 19.17 4.63 5.78
C GLY A 114 18.47 5.95 5.53
N LEU A 115 18.81 6.66 4.46
CA LEU A 115 18.17 7.92 4.08
C LEU A 115 16.73 7.71 3.63
N GLY A 116 16.45 6.68 2.82
CA GLY A 116 15.11 6.34 2.38
C GLY A 116 14.21 5.97 3.54
N LEU A 117 14.68 5.15 4.47
CA LEU A 117 13.94 4.73 5.66
C LEU A 117 13.67 5.91 6.60
N ALA A 118 14.65 6.80 6.79
CA ALA A 118 14.47 8.02 7.59
C ALA A 118 13.40 8.92 6.99
N LEU A 119 13.37 9.08 5.68
CA LEU A 119 12.37 9.88 4.97
C LEU A 119 10.96 9.30 5.12
N ILE A 120 10.81 7.98 4.96
CA ILE A 120 9.54 7.29 5.18
C ILE A 120 9.04 7.52 6.61
N SER A 121 9.92 7.39 7.59
CA SER A 121 9.61 7.63 9.00
C SER A 121 9.14 9.05 9.28
N GLN A 122 9.69 10.04 8.58
CA GLN A 122 9.32 11.46 8.75
C GLN A 122 7.95 11.78 8.17
N VAL A 123 7.56 11.16 7.05
CA VAL A 123 6.35 11.55 6.32
C VAL A 123 5.15 10.65 6.60
N SER A 124 5.34 9.51 7.24
CA SER A 124 4.27 8.61 7.67
C SER A 124 3.89 8.85 9.13
N ASP A 125 2.66 8.52 9.50
CA ASP A 125 2.19 8.58 10.90
C ASP A 125 2.60 7.36 11.71
N GLY A 126 2.90 6.27 11.03
CA GLY A 126 3.45 5.05 11.61
C GLY A 126 4.29 4.29 10.61
N PHE A 127 5.34 3.66 11.09
CA PHE A 127 6.27 2.94 10.26
C PHE A 127 6.86 1.75 11.02
N SER A 128 6.90 0.60 10.39
CA SER A 128 7.61 -0.57 10.92
C SER A 128 8.21 -1.41 9.80
N ILE A 129 9.29 -2.11 10.15
CA ILE A 129 9.99 -3.05 9.27
C ILE A 129 9.87 -4.42 9.89
N VAL A 130 9.42 -5.38 9.12
CA VAL A 130 9.29 -6.77 9.54
C VAL A 130 10.10 -7.65 8.60
N GLU A 131 10.99 -8.46 9.15
CA GLU A 131 11.61 -9.54 8.39
C GLU A 131 10.63 -10.71 8.32
N ARG A 132 10.43 -11.22 7.11
CA ARG A 132 9.52 -12.34 6.89
C ARG A 132 10.22 -13.67 7.16
N SER A 133 9.57 -14.55 7.91
CA SER A 133 10.07 -15.89 8.18
C SER A 133 10.30 -16.72 6.92
N SER A 134 9.56 -16.45 5.86
CA SER A 134 9.70 -17.08 4.54
C SER A 134 10.81 -16.46 3.67
N GLY A 135 11.52 -15.47 4.19
CA GLY A 135 12.48 -14.63 3.46
C GLY A 135 11.90 -13.32 2.99
N GLY A 136 12.76 -12.31 2.88
CA GLY A 136 12.35 -10.98 2.44
C GLY A 136 11.97 -10.02 3.55
N THR A 137 11.49 -8.86 3.15
CA THR A 137 11.20 -7.75 4.05
C THR A 137 9.80 -7.20 3.78
N GLU A 138 9.12 -6.77 4.82
CA GLU A 138 7.86 -6.05 4.76
C GLU A 138 7.99 -4.70 5.44
N LEU A 139 7.71 -3.64 4.69
CA LEU A 139 7.57 -2.30 5.24
C LEU A 139 6.08 -2.02 5.44
N ARG A 140 5.71 -1.61 6.64
CA ARG A 140 4.36 -1.24 7.01
C ARG A 140 4.30 0.24 7.28
N LEU A 141 3.44 0.95 6.56
CA LEU A 141 3.25 2.39 6.68
C LEU A 141 1.80 2.68 7.03
N ARG A 142 1.59 3.66 7.87
CA ARG A 142 0.28 4.12 8.29
C ARG A 142 0.16 5.62 8.11
N PHE A 143 -0.97 6.05 7.59
CA PHE A 143 -1.32 7.45 7.41
C PHE A 143 -2.72 7.71 7.98
N ASP A 144 -2.84 8.66 8.87
CA ASP A 144 -4.11 9.03 9.46
C ASP A 144 -4.93 9.86 8.47
N LEU A 145 -6.06 9.31 8.01
CA LEU A 145 -6.95 9.98 7.06
C LEU A 145 -7.96 10.91 7.74
N SER A 146 -7.75 11.24 8.98
CA SER A 146 -8.69 12.07 9.73
C SER A 146 -8.90 13.39 9.00
N PRO A 147 -10.16 13.79 8.74
CA PRO A 147 -10.43 15.17 8.35
C PRO A 147 -9.96 16.07 9.49
N ALA A 148 -9.21 17.09 9.11
CA ALA A 148 -8.81 18.13 10.04
C ALA A 148 -10.06 18.79 10.67
#